data_fa45fed794e9f171d3cb043e85aec553
#
_entry.id   fa45fed794e9f171d3cb043e85aec553
#
_cell.length_a   1.000
_cell.length_b   1.000
_cell.length_c   1.000
_cell.angle_alpha   90.00
_cell.angle_beta   90.00
_cell.angle_gamma   90.00
#
_symmetry.space_group_name_H-M   'P 1'
#
loop_
_entity.id
_entity.type
_entity.pdbx_description
1 polymer ?
#
loop_
_entity_poly.entity_id
_entity_poly.type
_entity_poly.pdbx_seq_one_letter_code
_entity_poly.pdbx_strand_id
1 'polypeptide(L)'
;MKKFVLVLLMLAVLAVMSLSIAAAQDATQDRTGWPETFIVGVYPGDNIEEALAANEPLRVYLEAALGIRTIMYTGTSYNTIIEAMAAGRVDAMEVGPFSYLLAAEVANAEAIAVANYEVEVDLEEVPGYYSLMFTVKGSGITSIADLGGRSFAFTDPASTSGYLVPATDILLNQQFTDPAQIEEFTSVQFAGNHPAAVLAVANGTVDAGATFDANLTAQADQGAITNLCGYTDQGIEGPATAEEWPYLEAMTDEEIMEIYEACPDGSIVVFHQSPLIPETPFAIRADYPQSFKDAVQAALLAIAEDQDVVNALERYYVDPRESAGVETIDALYNSLRDIAALLNIDLRAR
;
A
#
# COMPACT_ATOMS: atom_id res chain seq x y z
N MET A 1 12.92 17.95 -40.85
CA MET A 1 11.61 17.53 -41.37
C MET A 1 11.54 16.06 -41.69
N LYS A 2 12.47 15.44 -42.46
CA LYS A 2 12.42 13.99 -42.81
C LYS A 2 12.54 13.04 -41.61
N LYS A 3 13.32 13.39 -40.59
CA LYS A 3 13.46 12.54 -39.37
C LYS A 3 12.21 12.59 -38.48
N PHE A 4 11.50 13.70 -38.43
CA PHE A 4 10.28 13.85 -37.63
C PHE A 4 9.08 13.11 -38.27
N VAL A 5 9.02 13.04 -39.57
CA VAL A 5 8.01 12.27 -40.31
C VAL A 5 8.21 10.78 -40.16
N LEU A 6 9.48 10.33 -40.06
CA LEU A 6 9.82 8.91 -39.87
C LEU A 6 9.43 8.39 -38.48
N VAL A 7 9.63 9.22 -37.44
CA VAL A 7 9.24 8.90 -36.04
C VAL A 7 7.73 8.85 -35.91
N LEU A 8 7.01 9.79 -36.51
CA LEU A 8 5.51 9.79 -36.52
C LEU A 8 4.95 8.58 -37.29
N LEU A 9 5.61 8.15 -38.36
CA LEU A 9 5.20 6.95 -39.11
C LEU A 9 5.49 5.65 -38.31
N MET A 10 6.61 5.57 -37.57
CA MET A 10 6.88 4.44 -36.70
C MET A 10 5.91 4.33 -35.52
N LEU A 11 5.58 5.46 -34.88
CA LEU A 11 4.57 5.50 -33.81
C LEU A 11 3.17 5.13 -34.32
N ALA A 12 2.81 5.54 -35.54
CA ALA A 12 1.53 5.17 -36.15
C ALA A 12 1.48 3.67 -36.52
N VAL A 13 2.59 3.06 -36.93
CA VAL A 13 2.68 1.62 -37.25
C VAL A 13 2.67 0.78 -35.97
N LEU A 14 3.31 1.22 -34.89
CA LEU A 14 3.25 0.56 -33.57
C LEU A 14 1.82 0.65 -32.98
N ALA A 15 1.16 1.79 -33.09
CA ALA A 15 -0.23 1.96 -32.67
C ALA A 15 -1.20 1.08 -33.47
N VAL A 16 -0.96 0.88 -34.76
CA VAL A 16 -1.80 0.00 -35.60
C VAL A 16 -1.51 -1.47 -35.33
N MET A 17 -0.28 -1.88 -35.01
CA MET A 17 0.05 -3.24 -34.62
C MET A 17 -0.52 -3.60 -33.24
N SER A 18 -0.44 -2.72 -32.27
CA SER A 18 -1.04 -2.92 -30.93
C SER A 18 -2.58 -3.01 -30.99
N LEU A 19 -3.22 -2.19 -31.82
CA LEU A 19 -4.67 -2.32 -32.08
C LEU A 19 -5.05 -3.65 -32.77
N SER A 20 -4.17 -4.19 -33.61
CA SER A 20 -4.44 -5.43 -34.33
C SER A 20 -4.31 -6.67 -33.45
N ILE A 21 -3.42 -6.64 -32.45
CA ILE A 21 -3.25 -7.73 -31.47
C ILE A 21 -4.39 -7.70 -30.46
N ALA A 22 -4.77 -6.54 -29.95
CA ALA A 22 -5.93 -6.36 -29.07
C ALA A 22 -7.25 -6.81 -29.75
N ALA A 23 -7.45 -6.46 -31.02
CA ALA A 23 -8.63 -6.86 -31.78
C ALA A 23 -8.67 -8.37 -32.12
N ALA A 24 -7.54 -9.05 -32.17
CA ALA A 24 -7.48 -10.50 -32.42
C ALA A 24 -7.73 -11.35 -31.16
N GLN A 25 -7.36 -10.87 -29.99
CA GLN A 25 -7.71 -11.50 -28.70
C GLN A 25 -9.20 -11.30 -28.35
N ASP A 26 -9.79 -10.19 -28.76
CA ASP A 26 -11.17 -9.79 -28.42
C ASP A 26 -12.26 -10.65 -29.09
N ALA A 27 -11.94 -11.34 -30.19
CA ALA A 27 -12.94 -12.06 -31.00
C ALA A 27 -13.37 -13.43 -30.45
N THR A 28 -12.75 -13.93 -29.35
CA THR A 28 -13.00 -15.27 -28.80
C THR A 28 -13.33 -15.33 -27.31
N GLN A 29 -13.18 -14.21 -26.58
CA GLN A 29 -13.42 -14.19 -25.14
C GLN A 29 -14.91 -14.04 -24.83
N ASP A 30 -15.45 -14.96 -24.05
CA ASP A 30 -16.83 -14.85 -23.55
C ASP A 30 -16.93 -13.72 -22.53
N ARG A 31 -17.60 -12.64 -22.92
CA ARG A 31 -17.84 -11.44 -22.10
C ARG A 31 -19.20 -11.43 -21.41
N THR A 32 -19.89 -12.57 -21.37
CA THR A 32 -21.17 -12.67 -20.69
C THR A 32 -21.04 -12.33 -19.22
N GLY A 33 -21.80 -11.34 -18.75
CA GLY A 33 -21.80 -10.89 -17.36
C GLY A 33 -20.63 -9.96 -16.97
N TRP A 34 -19.83 -9.51 -17.95
CA TRP A 34 -18.84 -8.45 -17.71
C TRP A 34 -19.54 -7.12 -17.44
N PRO A 35 -18.96 -6.23 -16.61
CA PRO A 35 -19.55 -4.91 -16.38
C PRO A 35 -19.42 -4.01 -17.61
N GLU A 36 -20.35 -3.08 -17.78
CA GLU A 36 -20.24 -2.02 -18.82
C GLU A 36 -19.22 -0.96 -18.43
N THR A 37 -18.99 -0.78 -17.13
CA THR A 37 -18.00 0.12 -16.56
C THR A 37 -17.32 -0.61 -15.41
N PHE A 38 -16.00 -0.57 -15.38
CA PHE A 38 -15.18 -1.17 -14.32
C PHE A 38 -14.74 -0.08 -13.34
N ILE A 39 -15.15 -0.16 -12.09
CA ILE A 39 -14.88 0.85 -11.06
C ILE A 39 -13.91 0.29 -10.05
N VAL A 40 -12.72 0.89 -9.98
CA VAL A 40 -11.62 0.48 -9.10
C VAL A 40 -11.48 1.48 -7.95
N GLY A 41 -11.63 1.01 -6.72
CA GLY A 41 -11.38 1.77 -5.51
C GLY A 41 -9.88 1.82 -5.19
N VAL A 42 -9.35 3.01 -4.93
CA VAL A 42 -7.93 3.21 -4.63
C VAL A 42 -7.75 3.93 -3.29
N TYR A 43 -6.58 3.74 -2.67
CA TYR A 43 -6.24 4.38 -1.40
C TYR A 43 -6.50 5.90 -1.44
N PRO A 44 -7.17 6.47 -0.44
CA PRO A 44 -7.59 7.88 -0.46
C PRO A 44 -6.43 8.89 -0.38
N GLY A 45 -5.25 8.49 0.15
CA GLY A 45 -4.14 9.44 0.34
C GLY A 45 -4.51 10.62 1.24
N ASP A 46 -3.83 11.73 1.03
CA ASP A 46 -4.11 13.02 1.67
C ASP A 46 -5.16 13.85 0.95
N ASN A 47 -5.17 13.70 -0.36
CA ASN A 47 -5.92 14.52 -1.28
C ASN A 47 -6.55 13.64 -2.36
N ILE A 48 -7.86 13.69 -2.45
CA ILE A 48 -8.63 12.92 -3.44
C ILE A 48 -8.17 13.18 -4.87
N GLU A 49 -7.85 14.44 -5.22
CA GLU A 49 -7.42 14.80 -6.57
C GLU A 49 -6.05 14.19 -6.89
N GLU A 50 -5.13 14.20 -5.93
CA GLU A 50 -3.80 13.61 -6.07
C GLU A 50 -3.87 12.09 -6.15
N ALA A 51 -4.66 11.45 -5.28
CA ALA A 51 -4.88 10.00 -5.31
C ALA A 51 -5.45 9.52 -6.66
N LEU A 52 -6.41 10.26 -7.22
CA LEU A 52 -6.97 9.94 -8.54
C LEU A 52 -5.95 10.21 -9.66
N ALA A 53 -5.16 11.29 -9.57
CA ALA A 53 -4.14 11.61 -10.56
C ALA A 53 -3.02 10.57 -10.59
N ALA A 54 -2.55 10.10 -9.43
CA ALA A 54 -1.54 9.05 -9.32
C ALA A 54 -2.00 7.70 -9.91
N ASN A 55 -3.32 7.44 -9.90
CA ASN A 55 -3.90 6.22 -10.45
C ASN A 55 -4.44 6.37 -11.88
N GLU A 56 -4.33 7.55 -12.48
CA GLU A 56 -4.79 7.78 -13.87
C GLU A 56 -4.03 6.91 -14.89
N PRO A 57 -2.71 6.68 -14.80
CA PRO A 57 -2.03 5.77 -15.70
C PRO A 57 -2.60 4.34 -15.64
N LEU A 58 -2.86 3.79 -14.44
CA LEU A 58 -3.48 2.48 -14.28
C LEU A 58 -4.89 2.43 -14.87
N ARG A 59 -5.69 3.49 -14.67
CA ARG A 59 -7.01 3.62 -15.27
C ARG A 59 -6.95 3.50 -16.80
N VAL A 60 -6.06 4.28 -17.43
CA VAL A 60 -5.88 4.29 -18.88
C VAL A 60 -5.42 2.93 -19.38
N TYR A 61 -4.49 2.31 -18.68
CA TYR A 61 -3.97 0.99 -19.02
C TYR A 61 -5.08 -0.07 -18.96
N LEU A 62 -5.82 -0.17 -17.86
CA LEU A 62 -6.89 -1.15 -17.69
C LEU A 62 -8.03 -0.93 -18.69
N GLU A 63 -8.41 0.33 -18.97
CA GLU A 63 -9.42 0.64 -19.98
C GLU A 63 -8.99 0.13 -21.35
N ALA A 64 -7.73 0.32 -21.72
CA ALA A 64 -7.19 -0.15 -22.99
C ALA A 64 -7.09 -1.69 -23.06
N ALA A 65 -6.60 -2.32 -21.99
CA ALA A 65 -6.38 -3.76 -21.92
C ALA A 65 -7.71 -4.55 -21.91
N LEU A 66 -8.71 -4.06 -21.18
CA LEU A 66 -10.00 -4.73 -21.03
C LEU A 66 -11.04 -4.35 -22.10
N GLY A 67 -10.83 -3.20 -22.77
CA GLY A 67 -11.82 -2.64 -23.69
C GLY A 67 -13.14 -2.25 -23.01
N ILE A 68 -13.08 -1.93 -21.69
CA ILE A 68 -14.22 -1.51 -20.86
C ILE A 68 -13.87 -0.17 -20.25
N ARG A 69 -14.83 0.76 -20.24
CA ARG A 69 -14.64 2.03 -19.54
C ARG A 69 -14.24 1.79 -18.10
N THR A 70 -13.10 2.33 -17.70
CA THR A 70 -12.57 2.19 -16.34
C THR A 70 -12.63 3.54 -15.60
N ILE A 71 -13.01 3.50 -14.32
CA ILE A 71 -13.13 4.67 -13.45
C ILE A 71 -12.37 4.37 -12.16
N MET A 72 -11.47 5.28 -11.76
CA MET A 72 -10.89 5.25 -10.41
C MET A 72 -11.85 5.93 -9.45
N TYR A 73 -12.08 5.29 -8.31
CA TYR A 73 -12.90 5.79 -7.22
C TYR A 73 -12.04 5.88 -5.96
N THR A 74 -12.18 6.96 -5.22
CA THR A 74 -11.64 7.06 -3.87
C THR A 74 -12.63 7.75 -2.94
N GLY A 75 -12.38 7.69 -1.65
CA GLY A 75 -13.26 8.28 -0.62
C GLY A 75 -12.46 9.09 0.38
N THR A 76 -13.05 9.37 1.51
CA THR A 76 -12.41 10.11 2.62
C THR A 76 -11.75 9.19 3.65
N SER A 77 -11.94 7.87 3.53
CA SER A 77 -11.38 6.85 4.40
C SER A 77 -11.36 5.49 3.70
N TYR A 78 -10.61 4.55 4.23
CA TYR A 78 -10.59 3.15 3.79
C TYR A 78 -11.99 2.53 3.81
N ASN A 79 -12.74 2.74 4.91
CA ASN A 79 -14.09 2.21 5.06
C ASN A 79 -15.06 2.70 3.98
N THR A 80 -14.91 3.92 3.48
CA THR A 80 -15.74 4.43 2.38
C THR A 80 -15.63 3.57 1.12
N ILE A 81 -14.45 3.05 0.83
CA ILE A 81 -14.20 2.19 -0.33
C ILE A 81 -14.77 0.79 -0.10
N ILE A 82 -14.54 0.24 1.11
CA ILE A 82 -15.08 -1.07 1.51
C ILE A 82 -16.61 -1.07 1.45
N GLU A 83 -17.25 -0.05 1.99
CA GLU A 83 -18.72 0.12 1.95
C GLU A 83 -19.24 0.31 0.52
N ALA A 84 -18.51 1.04 -0.32
CA ALA A 84 -18.88 1.22 -1.71
C ALA A 84 -18.82 -0.10 -2.47
N MET A 85 -17.82 -0.96 -2.20
CA MET A 85 -17.71 -2.30 -2.76
C MET A 85 -18.83 -3.23 -2.25
N ALA A 86 -19.10 -3.23 -0.95
CA ALA A 86 -20.21 -3.99 -0.36
C ALA A 86 -21.59 -3.59 -0.92
N ALA A 87 -21.74 -2.31 -1.30
CA ALA A 87 -22.95 -1.79 -1.94
C ALA A 87 -22.98 -2.01 -3.47
N GLY A 88 -21.97 -2.69 -4.06
CA GLY A 88 -21.88 -2.94 -5.49
C GLY A 88 -21.63 -1.68 -6.34
N ARG A 89 -21.05 -0.63 -5.75
CA ARG A 89 -20.68 0.62 -6.43
C ARG A 89 -19.21 0.67 -6.84
N VAL A 90 -18.40 -0.21 -6.30
CA VAL A 90 -16.99 -0.43 -6.62
C VAL A 90 -16.84 -1.91 -6.94
N ASP A 91 -16.14 -2.21 -8.02
CA ASP A 91 -16.01 -3.57 -8.57
C ASP A 91 -14.71 -4.25 -8.13
N ALA A 92 -13.65 -3.46 -7.97
CA ALA A 92 -12.35 -3.90 -7.48
C ALA A 92 -11.73 -2.83 -6.57
N MET A 93 -10.73 -3.20 -5.78
CA MET A 93 -10.03 -2.26 -4.89
C MET A 93 -8.55 -2.60 -4.75
N GLU A 94 -7.74 -1.56 -4.55
CA GLU A 94 -6.33 -1.59 -4.17
C GLU A 94 -6.13 -0.56 -3.06
N VAL A 95 -6.24 -0.99 -1.80
CA VAL A 95 -6.33 -0.05 -0.67
C VAL A 95 -5.36 -0.39 0.46
N GLY A 96 -5.18 -1.65 0.77
CA GLY A 96 -4.26 -2.16 1.78
C GLY A 96 -4.66 -3.56 2.24
N PRO A 97 -3.72 -4.35 2.78
CA PRO A 97 -3.96 -5.75 3.14
C PRO A 97 -5.07 -5.94 4.18
N PHE A 98 -5.08 -5.15 5.24
CA PHE A 98 -6.14 -5.26 6.26
C PHE A 98 -7.50 -4.78 5.75
N SER A 99 -7.52 -3.71 4.97
CA SER A 99 -8.74 -3.24 4.29
C SER A 99 -9.30 -4.31 3.33
N TYR A 100 -8.41 -5.08 2.67
CA TYR A 100 -8.80 -6.23 1.88
C TYR A 100 -9.48 -7.30 2.74
N LEU A 101 -8.91 -7.66 3.90
CA LEU A 101 -9.52 -8.66 4.79
C LEU A 101 -10.93 -8.25 5.23
N LEU A 102 -11.12 -6.98 5.56
CA LEU A 102 -12.45 -6.44 5.87
C LEU A 102 -13.39 -6.55 4.66
N ALA A 103 -12.91 -6.17 3.46
CA ALA A 103 -13.71 -6.26 2.24
C ALA A 103 -14.03 -7.72 1.84
N ALA A 104 -13.12 -8.66 2.08
CA ALA A 104 -13.36 -10.09 1.84
C ALA A 104 -14.56 -10.59 2.67
N GLU A 105 -14.68 -10.17 3.93
CA GLU A 105 -15.76 -10.58 4.81
C GLU A 105 -17.10 -9.86 4.55
N VAL A 106 -17.08 -8.55 4.21
CA VAL A 106 -18.33 -7.75 4.12
C VAL A 106 -18.76 -7.47 2.68
N ALA A 107 -17.84 -7.56 1.71
CA ALA A 107 -18.07 -7.25 0.30
C ALA A 107 -17.77 -8.41 -0.64
N ASN A 108 -17.40 -9.58 -0.11
CA ASN A 108 -17.01 -10.76 -0.89
C ASN A 108 -15.88 -10.44 -1.89
N ALA A 109 -14.86 -9.72 -1.44
CA ALA A 109 -13.68 -9.42 -2.25
C ALA A 109 -12.76 -10.64 -2.36
N GLU A 110 -12.15 -10.83 -3.54
CA GLU A 110 -11.22 -11.89 -3.86
C GLU A 110 -9.92 -11.26 -4.37
N ALA A 111 -8.78 -11.55 -3.75
CA ALA A 111 -7.47 -11.08 -4.21
C ALA A 111 -7.05 -11.85 -5.47
N ILE A 112 -6.69 -11.13 -6.55
CA ILE A 112 -6.33 -11.72 -7.84
C ILE A 112 -4.90 -11.40 -8.28
N ALA A 113 -4.26 -10.39 -7.69
CA ALA A 113 -2.86 -10.04 -7.91
C ALA A 113 -2.34 -9.30 -6.67
N VAL A 114 -1.04 -9.16 -6.54
CA VAL A 114 -0.39 -8.35 -5.50
C VAL A 114 0.42 -7.26 -6.18
N ALA A 115 0.28 -6.02 -5.73
CA ALA A 115 1.08 -4.91 -6.22
C ALA A 115 2.53 -5.05 -5.73
N ASN A 116 3.47 -4.60 -6.55
CA ASN A 116 4.83 -4.30 -6.14
C ASN A 116 5.14 -2.87 -6.58
N TYR A 117 5.47 -2.02 -5.63
CA TYR A 117 5.74 -0.58 -5.85
C TYR A 117 7.21 -0.30 -6.18
N GLU A 118 7.97 -1.32 -6.51
CA GLU A 118 9.29 -1.18 -7.08
C GLU A 118 9.22 -0.98 -8.60
N VAL A 119 10.21 -0.30 -9.14
CA VAL A 119 10.32 -0.09 -10.60
C VAL A 119 11.26 -1.12 -11.25
N GLU A 120 12.09 -1.81 -10.47
CA GLU A 120 12.89 -2.94 -10.91
C GLU A 120 12.06 -4.23 -10.75
N VAL A 121 11.77 -4.88 -11.88
CA VAL A 121 10.88 -6.03 -11.89
C VAL A 121 11.59 -7.28 -11.39
N ASP A 122 11.18 -7.82 -10.25
CA ASP A 122 11.51 -9.16 -9.76
C ASP A 122 10.23 -9.98 -9.57
N LEU A 123 10.06 -11.02 -10.39
CA LEU A 123 8.88 -11.90 -10.35
C LEU A 123 9.02 -13.07 -9.37
N GLU A 124 10.22 -13.30 -8.82
CA GLU A 124 10.47 -14.36 -7.85
C GLU A 124 10.27 -13.86 -6.41
N GLU A 125 10.25 -12.57 -6.19
CA GLU A 125 10.02 -11.95 -4.90
C GLU A 125 8.55 -12.04 -4.49
N VAL A 126 8.32 -12.19 -3.17
CA VAL A 126 7.02 -11.97 -2.55
C VAL A 126 6.97 -10.52 -2.07
N PRO A 127 6.23 -9.64 -2.74
CA PRO A 127 6.22 -8.23 -2.38
C PRO A 127 5.75 -8.00 -0.95
N GLY A 128 6.39 -7.07 -0.27
CA GLY A 128 6.04 -6.70 1.09
C GLY A 128 6.59 -5.33 1.48
N TYR A 129 6.10 -4.83 2.60
CA TYR A 129 6.48 -3.54 3.17
C TYR A 129 6.44 -3.61 4.71
N TYR A 130 6.80 -2.54 5.39
CA TYR A 130 6.89 -2.50 6.84
C TYR A 130 6.00 -1.42 7.45
N SER A 131 5.53 -1.69 8.67
CA SER A 131 5.02 -0.66 9.57
C SER A 131 6.18 -0.10 10.38
N LEU A 132 6.27 1.21 10.44
CA LEU A 132 7.24 1.94 11.24
C LEU A 132 6.55 2.68 12.36
N MET A 133 7.12 2.62 13.58
CA MET A 133 6.78 3.57 14.64
C MET A 133 7.89 4.62 14.72
N PHE A 134 7.50 5.88 14.72
CA PHE A 134 8.41 7.00 14.63
C PHE A 134 8.06 8.10 15.64
N THR A 135 9.05 8.91 15.95
CA THR A 135 8.97 10.01 16.93
C THR A 135 9.93 11.14 16.56
N VAL A 136 9.99 12.18 17.39
CA VAL A 136 11.03 13.19 17.32
C VAL A 136 12.19 12.80 18.23
N LYS A 137 13.44 12.78 17.70
CA LYS A 137 14.67 12.57 18.50
C LYS A 137 14.73 13.58 19.63
N GLY A 138 14.98 13.09 20.85
CA GLY A 138 14.95 13.88 22.05
C GLY A 138 13.60 13.90 22.79
N SER A 139 12.56 13.25 22.26
CA SER A 139 11.26 13.03 22.93
C SER A 139 11.38 12.15 24.18
N GLY A 140 12.45 11.35 24.27
CA GLY A 140 12.64 10.31 25.29
C GLY A 140 11.95 8.99 24.94
N ILE A 141 11.45 8.84 23.70
CA ILE A 141 10.89 7.60 23.19
C ILE A 141 11.98 6.93 22.34
N THR A 142 12.41 5.74 22.75
CA THR A 142 13.40 4.90 22.07
C THR A 142 12.93 3.48 21.84
N SER A 143 11.76 3.15 22.38
CA SER A 143 11.16 1.82 22.30
C SER A 143 9.64 1.91 22.51
N ILE A 144 8.93 0.84 22.19
CA ILE A 144 7.49 0.72 22.48
C ILE A 144 7.19 0.91 23.98
N ALA A 145 8.09 0.48 24.87
CA ALA A 145 7.89 0.63 26.31
C ALA A 145 7.84 2.09 26.76
N ASP A 146 8.46 3.00 26.04
CA ASP A 146 8.50 4.44 26.35
C ASP A 146 7.21 5.17 25.95
N LEU A 147 6.27 4.49 25.26
CA LEU A 147 4.97 5.06 24.90
C LEU A 147 4.03 5.23 26.09
N GLY A 148 4.38 4.65 27.27
CA GLY A 148 3.59 4.77 28.49
C GLY A 148 3.31 6.21 28.89
N GLY A 149 2.03 6.63 28.91
CA GLY A 149 1.61 7.98 29.22
C GLY A 149 1.89 9.03 28.14
N ARG A 150 2.35 8.61 26.96
CA ARG A 150 2.55 9.47 25.77
C ARG A 150 1.31 9.49 24.88
N SER A 151 1.26 10.42 23.93
CA SER A 151 0.27 10.45 22.88
C SER A 151 0.79 9.75 21.62
N PHE A 152 -0.08 8.95 20.99
CA PHE A 152 0.26 8.14 19.81
C PHE A 152 -0.78 8.29 18.71
N ALA A 153 -0.32 8.59 17.49
CA ALA A 153 -1.18 8.65 16.32
C ALA A 153 -1.16 7.35 15.52
N PHE A 154 -2.28 6.63 15.51
CA PHE A 154 -2.62 5.71 14.45
C PHE A 154 -3.18 6.46 13.24
N THR A 155 -3.23 5.80 12.06
CA THR A 155 -3.75 6.44 10.84
C THR A 155 -5.27 6.31 10.73
N ASP A 156 -5.76 5.11 10.43
CA ASP A 156 -7.18 4.81 10.21
C ASP A 156 -7.45 3.41 10.78
N PRO A 157 -8.62 3.15 11.39
CA PRO A 157 -8.95 1.83 11.95
C PRO A 157 -8.92 0.66 10.95
N ALA A 158 -8.98 0.93 9.63
CA ALA A 158 -8.87 -0.09 8.58
C ALA A 158 -7.47 -0.14 7.93
N SER A 159 -6.49 0.60 8.45
CA SER A 159 -5.10 0.59 7.98
C SER A 159 -4.33 -0.61 8.54
N THR A 160 -3.51 -1.25 7.71
CA THR A 160 -2.61 -2.34 8.12
C THR A 160 -1.45 -1.80 8.95
N SER A 161 -0.54 -1.04 8.32
CA SER A 161 0.68 -0.50 8.92
C SER A 161 0.46 0.72 9.82
N GLY A 162 -0.68 1.38 9.68
CA GLY A 162 -1.01 2.53 10.50
C GLY A 162 -1.90 2.21 11.71
N TYR A 163 -2.40 0.97 11.83
CA TYR A 163 -3.22 0.56 12.99
C TYR A 163 -3.05 -0.90 13.37
N LEU A 164 -3.45 -1.87 12.51
CA LEU A 164 -3.52 -3.28 12.88
C LEU A 164 -2.18 -3.79 13.43
N VAL A 165 -1.13 -3.60 12.66
CA VAL A 165 0.23 -4.10 13.00
C VAL A 165 0.81 -3.33 14.19
N PRO A 166 0.92 -2.00 14.20
CA PRO A 166 1.51 -1.29 15.35
C PRO A 166 0.71 -1.46 16.64
N ALA A 167 -0.62 -1.58 16.60
CA ALA A 167 -1.42 -1.89 17.78
C ALA A 167 -1.11 -3.29 18.33
N THR A 168 -0.90 -4.27 17.43
CA THR A 168 -0.49 -5.63 17.82
C THR A 168 0.92 -5.63 18.41
N ASP A 169 1.87 -4.88 17.82
CA ASP A 169 3.23 -4.79 18.34
C ASP A 169 3.25 -4.17 19.75
N ILE A 170 2.43 -3.14 20.01
CA ILE A 170 2.26 -2.56 21.34
C ILE A 170 1.68 -3.60 22.31
N LEU A 171 0.62 -4.31 21.90
CA LEU A 171 -0.04 -5.33 22.72
C LEU A 171 0.93 -6.44 23.13
N LEU A 172 1.69 -6.96 22.16
CA LEU A 172 2.62 -8.07 22.39
C LEU A 172 3.86 -7.63 23.19
N ASN A 173 4.45 -6.47 22.86
CA ASN A 173 5.61 -5.92 23.54
C ASN A 173 5.32 -5.68 25.02
N GLN A 174 4.15 -5.14 25.34
CA GLN A 174 3.71 -4.84 26.69
C GLN A 174 3.09 -6.07 27.39
N GLN A 175 2.97 -7.21 26.71
CA GLN A 175 2.33 -8.43 27.22
C GLN A 175 0.89 -8.18 27.68
N PHE A 176 0.18 -7.28 27.00
CA PHE A 176 -1.22 -7.02 27.28
C PHE A 176 -2.08 -8.21 26.84
N THR A 177 -3.17 -8.45 27.58
CA THR A 177 -4.12 -9.53 27.31
C THR A 177 -5.48 -9.02 26.80
N ASP A 178 -5.66 -7.70 26.84
CA ASP A 178 -6.85 -7.01 26.36
C ASP A 178 -6.42 -5.78 25.55
N PRO A 179 -6.86 -5.62 24.30
CA PRO A 179 -6.55 -4.45 23.47
C PRO A 179 -6.92 -3.11 24.11
N ALA A 180 -7.93 -3.05 24.99
CA ALA A 180 -8.28 -1.84 25.72
C ALA A 180 -7.12 -1.31 26.60
N GLN A 181 -6.18 -2.19 26.99
CA GLN A 181 -4.98 -1.77 27.75
C GLN A 181 -4.05 -0.86 26.93
N ILE A 182 -4.15 -0.89 25.59
CA ILE A 182 -3.38 0.02 24.73
C ILE A 182 -3.80 1.47 24.99
N GLU A 183 -5.11 1.74 25.07
CA GLU A 183 -5.64 3.08 25.36
C GLU A 183 -5.39 3.53 26.80
N GLU A 184 -5.22 2.59 27.74
CA GLU A 184 -4.82 2.87 29.12
C GLU A 184 -3.31 3.20 29.21
N PHE A 185 -2.50 2.57 28.32
CA PHE A 185 -1.05 2.71 28.29
C PHE A 185 -0.60 3.97 27.56
N THR A 186 -1.17 4.27 26.39
CA THR A 186 -0.86 5.43 25.58
C THR A 186 -2.13 6.17 25.16
N SER A 187 -2.07 7.50 25.03
CA SER A 187 -3.22 8.30 24.56
C SER A 187 -3.36 8.18 23.05
N VAL A 188 -4.29 7.33 22.61
CA VAL A 188 -4.51 7.00 21.19
C VAL A 188 -5.30 8.09 20.48
N GLN A 189 -4.86 8.44 19.25
CA GLN A 189 -5.57 9.28 18.29
C GLN A 189 -5.53 8.64 16.91
N PHE A 190 -6.59 8.83 16.11
CA PHE A 190 -6.59 8.47 14.69
C PHE A 190 -6.42 9.73 13.85
N ALA A 191 -5.33 9.82 13.09
CA ALA A 191 -5.01 10.99 12.26
C ALA A 191 -5.84 11.06 10.97
N GLY A 192 -6.46 9.94 10.56
CA GLY A 192 -7.29 9.81 9.37
C GLY A 192 -6.55 9.24 8.15
N ASN A 193 -5.25 9.52 8.00
CA ASN A 193 -4.39 8.97 6.95
C ASN A 193 -2.92 8.97 7.36
N HIS A 194 -2.04 8.37 6.55
CA HIS A 194 -0.62 8.23 6.85
C HIS A 194 0.12 9.57 6.90
N PRO A 195 0.01 10.46 5.91
CA PRO A 195 0.66 11.77 5.95
C PRO A 195 0.21 12.61 7.15
N ALA A 196 -1.07 12.59 7.50
CA ALA A 196 -1.56 13.32 8.69
C ALA A 196 -0.94 12.79 9.99
N ALA A 197 -0.70 11.48 10.12
CA ALA A 197 0.00 10.92 11.28
C ALA A 197 1.45 11.43 11.35
N VAL A 198 2.18 11.47 10.21
CA VAL A 198 3.54 12.01 10.14
C VAL A 198 3.56 13.48 10.54
N LEU A 199 2.67 14.29 9.99
CA LEU A 199 2.57 15.72 10.30
C LEU A 199 2.19 15.97 11.77
N ALA A 200 1.35 15.12 12.35
CA ALA A 200 0.97 15.25 13.77
C ALA A 200 2.18 15.09 14.70
N VAL A 201 3.08 14.15 14.41
CA VAL A 201 4.34 13.97 15.14
C VAL A 201 5.32 15.11 14.84
N ALA A 202 5.52 15.45 13.56
CA ALA A 202 6.45 16.50 13.15
C ALA A 202 6.10 17.87 13.77
N ASN A 203 4.82 18.17 13.92
CA ASN A 203 4.32 19.40 14.53
C ASN A 203 4.18 19.33 16.06
N GLY A 204 4.53 18.21 16.70
CA GLY A 204 4.43 18.02 18.14
C GLY A 204 2.99 17.98 18.66
N THR A 205 2.02 17.64 17.82
CA THR A 205 0.63 17.43 18.21
C THR A 205 0.46 16.13 19.00
N VAL A 206 1.26 15.12 18.65
CA VAL A 206 1.41 13.84 19.34
C VAL A 206 2.89 13.54 19.52
N ASP A 207 3.22 12.65 20.46
CA ASP A 207 4.62 12.29 20.79
C ASP A 207 5.20 11.27 19.81
N ALA A 208 4.38 10.36 19.29
CA ALA A 208 4.78 9.32 18.36
C ALA A 208 3.62 8.92 17.43
N GLY A 209 3.92 8.16 16.40
CA GLY A 209 2.91 7.67 15.47
C GLY A 209 3.38 6.44 14.69
N ALA A 210 2.49 5.89 13.87
CA ALA A 210 2.80 4.78 12.98
C ALA A 210 2.44 5.11 11.53
N THR A 211 3.23 4.54 10.60
CA THR A 211 3.01 4.67 9.15
C THR A 211 3.68 3.52 8.40
N PHE A 212 3.48 3.43 7.08
CA PHE A 212 4.29 2.53 6.26
C PHE A 212 5.63 3.20 5.89
N ASP A 213 6.62 2.38 5.59
CA ASP A 213 8.01 2.77 5.34
C ASP A 213 8.16 3.88 4.29
N ALA A 214 7.71 3.69 3.07
CA ALA A 214 7.83 4.67 2.00
C ALA A 214 7.09 6.00 2.27
N ASN A 215 6.15 6.06 3.22
CA ASN A 215 5.46 7.32 3.49
C ASN A 215 6.35 8.36 4.19
N LEU A 216 7.30 7.95 5.05
CA LEU A 216 8.21 8.90 5.69
C LEU A 216 9.08 9.61 4.66
N THR A 217 9.67 8.84 3.72
CA THR A 217 10.48 9.40 2.63
C THR A 217 9.64 10.26 1.70
N ALA A 218 8.44 9.81 1.32
CA ALA A 218 7.52 10.58 0.49
C ALA A 218 7.16 11.95 1.10
N GLN A 219 6.93 12.00 2.43
CA GLN A 219 6.65 13.28 3.12
C GLN A 219 7.89 14.19 3.16
N ALA A 220 9.08 13.64 3.23
CA ALA A 220 10.33 14.41 3.15
C ALA A 220 10.56 14.94 1.73
N ASP A 221 10.40 14.12 0.70
CA ASP A 221 10.59 14.50 -0.71
C ASP A 221 9.61 15.59 -1.16
N GLN A 222 8.38 15.54 -0.66
CA GLN A 222 7.37 16.58 -0.86
C GLN A 222 7.64 17.87 -0.05
N GLY A 223 8.64 17.84 0.85
CA GLY A 223 8.96 18.96 1.72
C GLY A 223 7.92 19.20 2.83
N ALA A 224 7.04 18.24 3.10
CA ALA A 224 6.07 18.31 4.19
C ALA A 224 6.75 18.17 5.55
N ILE A 225 7.83 17.39 5.63
CA ILE A 225 8.79 17.36 6.74
C ILE A 225 10.20 17.62 6.21
N THR A 226 11.04 18.30 6.98
CA THR A 226 12.39 18.71 6.55
C THR A 226 13.50 18.17 7.44
N ASN A 227 13.12 17.38 8.43
CA ASN A 227 14.01 16.91 9.50
C ASN A 227 13.97 15.38 9.66
N LEU A 228 13.60 14.63 8.59
CA LEU A 228 13.72 13.18 8.60
C LEU A 228 15.19 12.78 8.67
N CYS A 229 15.53 11.84 9.51
CA CYS A 229 16.88 11.30 9.63
C CYS A 229 16.87 9.78 9.67
N GLY A 230 17.80 9.19 8.96
CA GLY A 230 17.97 7.74 8.90
C GLY A 230 17.13 7.02 7.86
N TYR A 231 16.26 7.75 7.13
CA TYR A 231 15.30 7.19 6.16
C TYR A 231 15.21 8.01 4.88
N THR A 232 16.26 8.75 4.49
CA THR A 232 16.27 9.46 3.22
C THR A 232 17.50 9.14 2.39
N ASP A 233 17.36 9.10 1.11
CA ASP A 233 18.42 9.13 0.09
C ASP A 233 19.03 10.52 -0.09
N GLN A 234 18.52 11.54 0.62
CA GLN A 234 18.85 12.97 0.45
C GLN A 234 20.01 13.46 1.34
N GLY A 235 20.96 12.62 1.68
CA GLY A 235 22.25 13.11 2.22
C GLY A 235 22.21 13.76 3.60
N ILE A 236 21.26 13.40 4.43
CA ILE A 236 21.48 13.55 5.88
C ILE A 236 22.56 12.53 6.22
N GLU A 237 23.63 12.97 6.94
CA GLU A 237 24.74 12.12 7.36
C GLU A 237 24.21 10.94 8.21
N GLY A 238 23.61 10.01 7.53
CA GLY A 238 23.15 8.72 7.98
C GLY A 238 23.65 7.71 6.96
N PRO A 239 23.66 6.42 7.25
CA PRO A 239 24.22 5.45 6.37
C PRO A 239 23.42 5.41 5.07
N ALA A 240 24.15 5.49 3.97
CA ALA A 240 23.83 4.98 2.68
C ALA A 240 22.83 5.75 1.80
N THR A 241 23.21 5.86 0.55
CA THR A 241 22.38 6.20 -0.60
C THR A 241 21.25 5.18 -0.74
N ALA A 242 20.17 5.49 -1.44
CA ALA A 242 19.07 4.57 -1.73
C ALA A 242 19.52 3.24 -2.38
N GLU A 243 20.68 3.24 -3.06
CA GLU A 243 21.32 2.04 -3.60
C GLU A 243 22.04 1.18 -2.56
N GLU A 244 22.39 1.74 -1.41
CA GLU A 244 23.10 1.06 -0.31
C GLU A 244 22.17 0.75 0.87
N TRP A 245 20.99 1.37 0.89
CA TRP A 245 19.97 1.06 1.85
C TRP A 245 19.33 -0.26 1.42
N PRO A 246 19.57 -1.37 2.13
CA PRO A 246 18.68 -2.50 1.98
C PRO A 246 17.34 -1.97 2.45
N TYR A 247 16.46 -1.70 1.55
CA TYR A 247 15.15 -1.14 1.79
C TYR A 247 14.55 -1.88 2.97
N LEU A 248 14.89 -1.39 4.15
CA LEU A 248 14.41 -1.90 5.41
C LEU A 248 14.25 -3.43 5.46
N GLU A 249 15.20 -4.20 4.84
CA GLU A 249 15.28 -5.62 5.13
C GLU A 249 15.27 -5.74 6.65
N ALA A 250 14.30 -6.45 7.19
CA ALA A 250 13.99 -6.66 8.59
C ALA A 250 15.13 -6.21 9.54
N MET A 251 15.23 -4.91 9.79
CA MET A 251 16.25 -4.35 10.69
C MET A 251 15.97 -4.83 12.10
N THR A 252 17.01 -5.22 12.78
CA THR A 252 16.95 -5.51 14.21
C THR A 252 16.74 -4.22 15.01
N ASP A 253 16.16 -4.32 16.17
CA ASP A 253 16.02 -3.18 17.09
C ASP A 253 17.37 -2.50 17.38
N GLU A 254 18.50 -3.26 17.38
CA GLU A 254 19.84 -2.74 17.59
C GLU A 254 20.29 -1.85 16.41
N GLU A 255 20.06 -2.27 15.17
CA GLU A 255 20.37 -1.49 13.97
C GLU A 255 19.51 -0.23 13.88
N ILE A 256 18.22 -0.33 14.19
CA ILE A 256 17.33 0.84 14.28
C ILE A 256 17.86 1.83 15.33
N MET A 257 18.31 1.35 16.47
CA MET A 257 18.85 2.20 17.53
C MET A 257 20.20 2.81 17.19
N GLU A 258 21.07 2.15 16.41
CA GLU A 258 22.31 2.76 15.92
C GLU A 258 22.01 3.98 15.04
N ILE A 259 21.02 3.85 14.14
CA ILE A 259 20.57 4.96 13.29
C ILE A 259 19.95 6.06 14.15
N TYR A 260 19.04 5.70 15.05
CA TYR A 260 18.38 6.63 15.96
C TYR A 260 19.42 7.48 16.73
N GLU A 261 20.46 6.84 17.29
CA GLU A 261 21.48 7.54 18.08
C GLU A 261 22.41 8.42 17.24
N ALA A 262 22.61 8.10 15.96
CA ALA A 262 23.38 8.91 15.03
C ALA A 262 22.65 10.20 14.61
N CYS A 263 21.33 10.24 14.73
CA CYS A 263 20.51 11.38 14.31
C CYS A 263 20.61 12.57 15.29
N PRO A 264 20.56 13.82 14.80
CA PRO A 264 20.53 15.01 15.65
C PRO A 264 19.17 15.15 16.38
N ASP A 265 19.19 15.81 17.54
CA ASP A 265 17.97 16.14 18.27
C ASP A 265 17.01 16.99 17.41
N GLY A 266 15.72 16.68 17.50
CA GLY A 266 14.67 17.34 16.71
C GLY A 266 14.37 16.67 15.35
N SER A 267 15.16 15.65 14.95
CA SER A 267 14.86 14.87 13.75
C SER A 267 13.66 13.95 13.97
N ILE A 268 12.91 13.70 12.90
CA ILE A 268 11.98 12.57 12.83
C ILE A 268 12.81 11.30 12.69
N VAL A 269 12.61 10.34 13.58
CA VAL A 269 13.37 9.10 13.65
C VAL A 269 12.44 7.92 13.89
N VAL A 270 12.81 6.76 13.39
CA VAL A 270 12.11 5.50 13.66
C VAL A 270 12.70 4.85 14.91
N PHE A 271 11.86 4.25 15.73
CA PHE A 271 12.27 3.51 16.92
C PHE A 271 11.76 2.06 16.93
N HIS A 272 10.93 1.68 15.97
CA HIS A 272 10.45 0.30 15.80
C HIS A 272 10.03 0.04 14.35
N GLN A 273 10.34 -1.15 13.87
CA GLN A 273 9.91 -1.69 12.58
C GLN A 273 9.21 -3.03 12.83
N SER A 274 8.09 -3.25 12.16
CA SER A 274 7.35 -4.51 12.22
C SER A 274 8.05 -5.64 11.45
N PRO A 275 7.63 -6.89 11.64
CA PRO A 275 7.85 -7.93 10.64
C PRO A 275 7.30 -7.53 9.26
N LEU A 276 7.81 -8.17 8.19
CA LEU A 276 7.36 -7.94 6.82
C LEU A 276 5.84 -8.18 6.70
N ILE A 277 5.16 -7.20 6.12
CA ILE A 277 3.73 -7.24 5.81
C ILE A 277 3.61 -7.60 4.32
N PRO A 278 2.84 -8.63 3.93
CA PRO A 278 2.57 -8.88 2.51
C PRO A 278 1.95 -7.64 1.86
N GLU A 279 2.40 -7.32 0.64
CA GLU A 279 2.01 -6.09 -0.05
C GLU A 279 0.51 -6.07 -0.43
N THR A 280 0.05 -4.90 -0.85
CA THR A 280 -1.35 -4.60 -1.13
C THR A 280 -1.92 -5.48 -2.25
N PRO A 281 -3.01 -6.22 -2.01
CA PRO A 281 -3.66 -6.99 -3.06
C PRO A 281 -4.52 -6.10 -3.95
N PHE A 282 -4.52 -6.39 -5.25
CA PHE A 282 -5.62 -5.99 -6.12
C PHE A 282 -6.75 -7.00 -5.95
N ALA A 283 -7.85 -6.56 -5.37
CA ALA A 283 -9.00 -7.40 -5.06
C ALA A 283 -10.20 -7.02 -5.91
N ILE A 284 -10.96 -8.02 -6.35
CA ILE A 284 -12.16 -7.87 -7.17
C ILE A 284 -13.35 -8.55 -6.48
N ARG A 285 -14.57 -8.15 -6.77
CA ARG A 285 -15.76 -8.85 -6.29
C ARG A 285 -15.82 -10.27 -6.83
N ALA A 286 -15.95 -11.25 -5.96
CA ALA A 286 -15.94 -12.67 -6.31
C ALA A 286 -17.16 -13.11 -7.15
N ASP A 287 -18.25 -12.33 -7.15
CA ASP A 287 -19.47 -12.62 -7.92
C ASP A 287 -19.36 -12.32 -9.42
N TYR A 288 -18.25 -11.74 -9.88
CA TYR A 288 -17.98 -11.59 -11.31
C TYR A 288 -17.68 -12.94 -11.99
N PRO A 289 -18.00 -13.08 -13.30
CA PRO A 289 -17.62 -14.26 -14.07
C PRO A 289 -16.11 -14.49 -14.04
N GLN A 290 -15.69 -15.77 -13.98
CA GLN A 290 -14.27 -16.11 -13.95
C GLN A 290 -13.52 -15.53 -15.16
N SER A 291 -14.15 -15.50 -16.35
CA SER A 291 -13.57 -14.90 -17.55
C SER A 291 -13.22 -13.43 -17.40
N PHE A 292 -13.97 -12.66 -16.59
CA PHE A 292 -13.66 -11.28 -16.28
C PHE A 292 -12.51 -11.17 -15.29
N LYS A 293 -12.53 -11.94 -14.21
CA LYS A 293 -11.46 -11.98 -13.21
C LYS A 293 -10.12 -12.38 -13.84
N ASP A 294 -10.13 -13.41 -14.68
CA ASP A 294 -8.94 -13.86 -15.43
C ASP A 294 -8.40 -12.78 -16.37
N ALA A 295 -9.28 -12.03 -17.03
CA ALA A 295 -8.88 -10.96 -17.93
C ALA A 295 -8.26 -9.78 -17.16
N VAL A 296 -8.83 -9.41 -16.00
CA VAL A 296 -8.26 -8.36 -15.12
C VAL A 296 -6.90 -8.81 -14.58
N GLN A 297 -6.81 -10.05 -14.07
CA GLN A 297 -5.54 -10.59 -13.58
C GLN A 297 -4.49 -10.62 -14.69
N ALA A 298 -4.81 -11.14 -15.86
CA ALA A 298 -3.87 -11.17 -16.98
C ALA A 298 -3.40 -9.78 -17.41
N ALA A 299 -4.29 -8.78 -17.39
CA ALA A 299 -3.94 -7.40 -17.69
C ALA A 299 -2.97 -6.82 -16.64
N LEU A 300 -3.21 -7.08 -15.36
CA LEU A 300 -2.32 -6.63 -14.28
C LEU A 300 -0.94 -7.27 -14.36
N LEU A 301 -0.87 -8.59 -14.53
CA LEU A 301 0.40 -9.33 -14.61
C LEU A 301 1.22 -8.95 -15.85
N ALA A 302 0.57 -8.60 -16.97
CA ALA A 302 1.26 -8.17 -18.19
C ALA A 302 1.97 -6.81 -18.04
N ILE A 303 1.69 -6.03 -17.01
CA ILE A 303 2.40 -4.77 -16.72
C ILE A 303 3.89 -5.03 -16.54
N ALA A 304 4.27 -6.08 -15.82
CA ALA A 304 5.66 -6.45 -15.57
C ALA A 304 6.47 -6.82 -16.84
N GLU A 305 5.79 -7.08 -17.96
CA GLU A 305 6.44 -7.39 -19.25
C GLU A 305 6.90 -6.14 -20.03
N ASP A 306 6.45 -4.94 -19.62
CA ASP A 306 6.73 -3.66 -20.28
C ASP A 306 7.26 -2.62 -19.30
N GLN A 307 8.59 -2.45 -19.28
CA GLN A 307 9.26 -1.51 -18.37
C GLN A 307 8.79 -0.05 -18.54
N ASP A 308 8.37 0.35 -19.74
CA ASP A 308 7.84 1.71 -19.95
C ASP A 308 6.48 1.87 -19.25
N VAL A 309 5.68 0.79 -19.19
CA VAL A 309 4.42 0.76 -18.44
C VAL A 309 4.70 0.74 -16.94
N VAL A 310 5.64 -0.09 -16.47
CA VAL A 310 6.05 -0.11 -15.04
C VAL A 310 6.48 1.27 -14.59
N ASN A 311 7.36 1.94 -15.36
CA ASN A 311 7.84 3.29 -15.04
C ASN A 311 6.71 4.34 -15.05
N ALA A 312 5.71 4.18 -15.91
CA ALA A 312 4.57 5.12 -15.97
C ALA A 312 3.57 4.91 -14.84
N LEU A 313 3.48 3.69 -14.33
CA LEU A 313 2.59 3.31 -13.23
C LEU A 313 3.27 3.41 -11.86
N GLU A 314 4.61 3.45 -11.85
CA GLU A 314 5.46 3.34 -10.65
C GLU A 314 5.14 2.07 -9.83
N ARG A 315 4.69 1.02 -10.53
CA ARG A 315 4.39 -0.30 -9.96
C ARG A 315 4.11 -1.34 -11.05
N TYR A 316 4.19 -2.60 -10.63
CA TYR A 316 3.73 -3.75 -11.40
C TYR A 316 2.95 -4.71 -10.49
N TYR A 317 2.48 -5.83 -11.02
CA TYR A 317 1.71 -6.80 -10.26
C TYR A 317 2.27 -8.20 -10.48
N VAL A 318 2.20 -9.01 -9.41
CA VAL A 318 2.63 -10.41 -9.42
C VAL A 318 1.53 -11.33 -8.93
N ASP A 319 1.65 -12.60 -9.28
CA ASP A 319 0.95 -13.70 -8.64
C ASP A 319 1.95 -14.46 -7.76
N PRO A 320 2.04 -14.18 -6.48
CA PRO A 320 3.10 -14.70 -5.62
C PRO A 320 2.81 -16.10 -5.07
N ARG A 321 1.77 -16.79 -5.57
CA ARG A 321 1.36 -18.11 -5.02
C ARG A 321 2.46 -19.14 -5.09
N GLU A 322 3.24 -19.18 -6.17
CA GLU A 322 4.34 -20.13 -6.33
C GLU A 322 5.52 -19.77 -5.42
N SER A 323 5.98 -18.52 -5.45
CA SER A 323 7.12 -18.04 -4.66
C SER A 323 6.85 -18.07 -3.15
N ALA A 324 5.62 -17.76 -2.73
CA ALA A 324 5.21 -17.82 -1.32
C ALA A 324 4.80 -19.23 -0.86
N GLY A 325 4.64 -20.20 -1.77
CA GLY A 325 4.21 -21.56 -1.44
C GLY A 325 2.77 -21.64 -0.90
N VAL A 326 1.87 -20.78 -1.38
CA VAL A 326 0.45 -20.73 -0.95
C VAL A 326 -0.49 -21.17 -2.07
N GLU A 327 -1.67 -21.70 -1.70
CA GLU A 327 -2.66 -22.16 -2.70
C GLU A 327 -3.45 -20.99 -3.30
N THR A 328 -3.69 -19.95 -2.53
CA THR A 328 -4.44 -18.75 -2.94
C THR A 328 -3.70 -17.49 -2.51
N ILE A 329 -3.87 -16.38 -3.25
CA ILE A 329 -3.31 -15.08 -2.85
C ILE A 329 -3.89 -14.64 -1.50
N ASP A 330 -5.15 -14.96 -1.22
CA ASP A 330 -5.79 -14.70 0.07
C ASP A 330 -5.03 -15.32 1.26
N ALA A 331 -4.40 -16.48 1.08
CA ALA A 331 -3.67 -17.17 2.14
C ALA A 331 -2.40 -16.42 2.61
N LEU A 332 -1.86 -15.50 1.81
CA LEU A 332 -0.76 -14.61 2.22
C LEU A 332 -1.12 -13.77 3.44
N TYR A 333 -2.40 -13.43 3.58
CA TYR A 333 -2.89 -12.51 4.60
C TYR A 333 -3.40 -13.22 5.86
N ASN A 334 -3.15 -14.54 6.02
CA ASN A 334 -3.58 -15.28 7.20
C ASN A 334 -2.94 -14.75 8.49
N SER A 335 -1.66 -14.37 8.44
CA SER A 335 -1.00 -13.75 9.60
C SER A 335 -1.71 -12.48 10.07
N LEU A 336 -2.23 -11.67 9.15
CA LEU A 336 -3.00 -10.47 9.49
C LEU A 336 -4.37 -10.81 10.10
N ARG A 337 -5.00 -11.91 9.71
CA ARG A 337 -6.21 -12.43 10.39
C ARG A 337 -5.92 -12.85 11.82
N ASP A 338 -4.79 -13.52 12.02
CA ASP A 338 -4.37 -13.96 13.35
C ASP A 338 -4.14 -12.76 14.29
N ILE A 339 -3.45 -11.72 13.82
CA ILE A 339 -3.23 -10.51 14.62
C ILE A 339 -4.50 -9.67 14.81
N ALA A 340 -5.42 -9.65 13.85
CA ALA A 340 -6.73 -9.03 14.02
C ALA A 340 -7.54 -9.72 15.14
N ALA A 341 -7.43 -11.06 15.22
CA ALA A 341 -8.06 -11.81 16.29
C ALA A 341 -7.44 -11.51 17.68
N LEU A 342 -6.13 -11.25 17.77
CA LEU A 342 -5.47 -10.82 19.02
C LEU A 342 -5.99 -9.47 19.51
N LEU A 343 -6.34 -8.57 18.60
CA LEU A 343 -6.94 -7.28 18.91
C LEU A 343 -8.48 -7.35 19.11
N ASN A 344 -9.05 -8.55 19.15
CA ASN A 344 -10.51 -8.77 19.25
C ASN A 344 -11.31 -8.05 18.12
N ILE A 345 -10.69 -7.84 16.95
CA ILE A 345 -11.36 -7.19 15.82
C ILE A 345 -12.29 -8.20 15.14
N ASP A 346 -13.58 -7.89 15.13
CA ASP A 346 -14.53 -8.62 14.30
C ASP A 346 -14.49 -8.09 12.86
N LEU A 347 -13.90 -8.86 11.96
CA LEU A 347 -13.78 -8.48 10.53
C LEU A 347 -15.15 -8.30 9.84
N ARG A 348 -16.25 -8.76 10.46
CA ARG A 348 -17.64 -8.61 9.95
C ARG A 348 -18.40 -7.45 10.60
N ALA A 349 -17.82 -6.83 11.63
CA ALA A 349 -18.44 -5.68 12.26
C ALA A 349 -18.50 -4.50 11.29
N ARG A 350 -19.70 -3.90 11.16
CA ARG A 350 -19.93 -2.73 10.29
C ARG A 350 -20.05 -1.48 11.14
#